data_05a7b42f133fd22dedcf217a74e45e02
#
_entry.id   05a7b42f133fd22dedcf217a74e45e02
#
_cell.length_a   1.000
_cell.length_b   1.000
_cell.length_c   1.000
_cell.angle_alpha   90.00
_cell.angle_beta   90.00
_cell.angle_gamma   90.00
#
_symmetry.space_group_name_H-M   'P 1'
#
loop_
_entity.id
_entity.type
_entity.pdbx_description
1 polymer ?
#
loop_
_entity_poly.entity_id
_entity_poly.type
_entity_poly.pdbx_seq_one_letter_code
_entity_poly.pdbx_strand_id
1 'polypeptide(L)'
;MKNHIDLNRAIIRGEAGRKVLWQPRIICWYDDRKFNNTPLPAPYTGMSIRELYEALGCSNRIYDYNYAVELIEPSDIKRWTEPVDEMRTRHVVQTPQGTITAITRRNSSNYGEYFEKWWVEDQEDLEVQMYIEANQDYRFSQEKYDEVYRLWGENGLGSIYFPRTTVQSLYHDTMGIEGGVYALMDMPDAIEEYFKIKQANHDRFINMIRSSCFEWINFGDNIHCGTLPPSLFEKYVLPDSLHRNELPHQKDKRYYTFAHWAADPRS
;
A
#
# COMPACT_ATOMS: atom_id res chain seq x y z
N MET A 1 25.20 -11.63 -15.43
CA MET A 1 24.15 -11.27 -14.44
C MET A 1 23.00 -12.25 -14.60
N LYS A 2 22.50 -12.84 -13.54
CA LYS A 2 21.25 -13.64 -13.61
C LYS A 2 20.11 -12.66 -13.81
N ASN A 3 19.33 -12.83 -14.88
CA ASN A 3 18.14 -12.03 -15.11
C ASN A 3 17.07 -12.46 -14.09
N HIS A 4 16.95 -11.71 -13.00
CA HIS A 4 15.99 -12.00 -11.94
C HIS A 4 14.55 -11.73 -12.36
N ILE A 5 14.30 -10.86 -13.34
CA ILE A 5 12.94 -10.62 -13.87
C ILE A 5 12.37 -11.90 -14.47
N ASP A 6 13.11 -12.59 -15.32
CA ASP A 6 12.62 -13.83 -15.94
C ASP A 6 12.40 -14.92 -14.91
N LEU A 7 13.26 -15.01 -13.88
CA LEU A 7 13.05 -15.96 -12.79
C LEU A 7 11.79 -15.58 -11.96
N ASN A 8 11.57 -14.30 -11.67
CA ASN A 8 10.35 -13.84 -11.02
C ASN A 8 9.10 -14.24 -11.82
N ARG A 9 9.10 -13.96 -13.13
CA ARG A 9 8.00 -14.33 -14.02
C ARG A 9 7.77 -15.84 -14.06
N ALA A 10 8.85 -16.64 -14.18
CA ALA A 10 8.76 -18.09 -14.21
C ALA A 10 8.18 -18.67 -12.89
N ILE A 11 8.58 -18.13 -11.73
CA ILE A 11 8.04 -18.54 -10.43
C ILE A 11 6.54 -18.23 -10.34
N ILE A 12 6.14 -17.00 -10.69
CA ILE A 12 4.74 -16.57 -10.66
C ILE A 12 3.86 -17.45 -11.58
N ARG A 13 4.41 -17.90 -12.71
CA ARG A 13 3.70 -18.79 -13.67
C ARG A 13 3.74 -20.27 -13.28
N GLY A 14 4.46 -20.64 -12.23
CA GLY A 14 4.66 -22.06 -11.87
C GLY A 14 5.63 -22.79 -12.83
N GLU A 15 6.40 -22.08 -13.63
CA GLU A 15 7.29 -22.60 -14.67
C GLU A 15 8.77 -22.72 -14.20
N ALA A 16 9.07 -22.33 -12.96
CA ALA A 16 10.44 -22.28 -12.44
C ALA A 16 11.04 -23.66 -12.11
N GLY A 17 10.25 -24.72 -12.09
CA GLY A 17 10.67 -26.06 -11.66
C GLY A 17 11.14 -26.06 -10.20
N ARG A 18 12.42 -26.43 -9.96
CA ARG A 18 13.02 -26.45 -8.60
C ARG A 18 13.80 -25.16 -8.28
N LYS A 19 13.74 -24.14 -9.13
CA LYS A 19 14.45 -22.89 -8.89
C LYS A 19 13.78 -22.09 -7.77
N VAL A 20 14.59 -21.53 -6.88
CA VAL A 20 14.14 -20.69 -5.77
C VAL A 20 14.59 -19.25 -6.03
N LEU A 21 13.70 -18.30 -5.82
CA LEU A 21 14.00 -16.88 -5.83
C LEU A 21 14.29 -16.42 -4.41
N TRP A 22 15.46 -15.86 -4.20
CA TRP A 22 15.74 -15.17 -2.95
C TRP A 22 15.51 -13.67 -3.14
N GLN A 23 14.50 -13.13 -2.43
CA GLN A 23 14.08 -11.73 -2.49
C GLN A 23 13.86 -11.20 -1.07
N PRO A 24 14.95 -10.96 -0.31
CA PRO A 24 14.84 -10.52 1.08
C PRO A 24 14.30 -9.10 1.19
N ARG A 25 13.54 -8.83 2.26
CA ARG A 25 13.05 -7.49 2.59
C ARG A 25 14.09 -6.72 3.41
N ILE A 26 15.21 -6.36 2.79
CA ILE A 26 16.31 -5.65 3.48
C ILE A 26 16.17 -4.14 3.46
N ILE A 27 15.22 -3.59 2.71
CA ILE A 27 15.03 -2.15 2.59
C ILE A 27 14.79 -1.48 3.95
N CYS A 28 13.96 -2.06 4.81
CA CYS A 28 13.68 -1.49 6.13
C CYS A 28 14.94 -1.39 7.00
N TRP A 29 15.77 -2.46 7.00
CA TRP A 29 17.05 -2.44 7.71
C TRP A 29 18.03 -1.43 7.11
N TYR A 30 18.06 -1.29 5.79
CA TYR A 30 18.90 -0.34 5.09
C TYR A 30 18.48 1.10 5.44
N ASP A 31 17.19 1.41 5.42
CA ASP A 31 16.65 2.73 5.72
C ASP A 31 16.82 3.10 7.19
N ASP A 32 16.66 2.15 8.12
CA ASP A 32 16.95 2.38 9.54
C ASP A 32 18.41 2.71 9.79
N ARG A 33 19.34 2.04 9.10
CA ARG A 33 20.78 2.38 9.21
C ARG A 33 21.06 3.77 8.66
N LYS A 34 20.45 4.13 7.55
CA LYS A 34 20.57 5.46 6.94
C LYS A 34 20.00 6.53 7.86
N PHE A 35 18.83 6.30 8.44
CA PHE A 35 18.20 7.21 9.42
C PHE A 35 19.09 7.45 10.64
N ASN A 36 19.71 6.39 11.17
CA ASN A 36 20.58 6.47 12.34
C ASN A 36 22.04 6.80 12.00
N ASN A 37 22.35 7.20 10.76
CA ASN A 37 23.70 7.46 10.28
C ASN A 37 24.70 6.30 10.57
N THR A 38 24.20 5.07 10.61
CA THR A 38 24.98 3.87 10.87
C THR A 38 25.45 3.26 9.54
N PRO A 39 26.77 3.19 9.26
CA PRO A 39 27.25 2.65 7.99
C PRO A 39 26.89 1.17 7.82
N LEU A 40 26.76 0.73 6.58
CA LEU A 40 26.66 -0.69 6.29
C LEU A 40 27.92 -1.42 6.76
N PRO A 41 27.80 -2.69 7.25
CA PRO A 41 28.97 -3.46 7.65
C PRO A 41 29.82 -3.83 6.42
N ALA A 42 31.12 -4.03 6.62
CA ALA A 42 31.97 -4.56 5.55
C ALA A 42 31.47 -5.95 5.10
N PRO A 43 31.55 -6.28 3.81
CA PRO A 43 32.16 -5.51 2.70
C PRO A 43 31.21 -4.50 2.03
N TYR A 44 30.01 -4.24 2.55
CA TYR A 44 28.93 -3.48 1.88
C TYR A 44 28.98 -1.97 2.17
N THR A 45 29.99 -1.49 2.87
CA THR A 45 30.11 -0.06 3.26
C THR A 45 30.00 0.86 2.06
N GLY A 46 29.08 1.85 2.14
CA GLY A 46 28.88 2.86 1.11
C GLY A 46 28.01 2.42 -0.08
N MET A 47 27.55 1.17 -0.12
CA MET A 47 26.68 0.70 -1.19
C MET A 47 25.28 1.30 -1.11
N SER A 48 24.71 1.64 -2.25
CA SER A 48 23.29 1.89 -2.40
C SER A 48 22.47 0.60 -2.14
N ILE A 49 21.16 0.74 -1.94
CA ILE A 49 20.29 -0.42 -1.76
C ILE A 49 20.33 -1.37 -2.98
N ARG A 50 20.40 -0.82 -4.19
CA ARG A 50 20.52 -1.61 -5.42
C ARG A 50 21.82 -2.39 -5.46
N GLU A 51 22.97 -1.73 -5.21
CA GLU A 51 24.28 -2.39 -5.18
C GLU A 51 24.34 -3.46 -4.09
N LEU A 52 23.67 -3.25 -2.95
CA LEU A 52 23.58 -4.26 -1.91
C LEU A 52 22.81 -5.50 -2.36
N TYR A 53 21.68 -5.37 -3.03
CA TYR A 53 20.95 -6.50 -3.63
C TYR A 53 21.81 -7.25 -4.67
N GLU A 54 22.52 -6.51 -5.52
CA GLU A 54 23.43 -7.08 -6.53
C GLU A 54 24.59 -7.83 -5.87
N ALA A 55 25.22 -7.26 -4.84
CA ALA A 55 26.30 -7.89 -4.08
C ALA A 55 25.87 -9.16 -3.34
N LEU A 56 24.64 -9.19 -2.85
CA LEU A 56 24.02 -10.36 -2.22
C LEU A 56 23.59 -11.43 -3.25
N GLY A 57 23.58 -11.10 -4.53
CA GLY A 57 23.13 -12.01 -5.58
C GLY A 57 21.65 -12.38 -5.50
N CYS A 58 20.83 -11.51 -4.95
CA CYS A 58 19.40 -11.71 -4.76
C CYS A 58 18.56 -10.76 -5.63
N SER A 59 17.28 -11.08 -5.81
CA SER A 59 16.35 -10.24 -6.55
C SER A 59 15.96 -9.00 -5.74
N ASN A 60 15.86 -7.86 -6.40
CA ASN A 60 15.33 -6.64 -5.79
C ASN A 60 13.88 -6.82 -5.38
N ARG A 61 13.54 -6.36 -4.17
CA ARG A 61 12.16 -6.16 -3.74
C ARG A 61 11.85 -4.67 -3.85
N ILE A 62 11.09 -4.30 -4.87
CA ILE A 62 10.91 -2.91 -5.28
C ILE A 62 9.55 -2.41 -4.77
N TYR A 63 9.55 -1.28 -4.04
CA TYR A 63 8.36 -0.65 -3.47
C TYR A 63 7.99 0.66 -4.17
N ASP A 64 8.83 1.16 -5.07
CA ASP A 64 8.77 2.53 -5.57
C ASP A 64 7.79 2.70 -6.75
N TYR A 65 7.27 1.62 -7.31
CA TYR A 65 6.45 1.69 -8.53
C TYR A 65 5.10 2.38 -8.35
N ASN A 66 4.61 2.56 -7.10
CA ASN A 66 3.43 3.40 -6.86
C ASN A 66 3.68 4.88 -7.22
N TYR A 67 4.93 5.32 -7.34
CA TYR A 67 5.30 6.64 -7.87
C TYR A 67 4.78 6.87 -9.30
N ALA A 68 4.60 5.80 -10.08
CA ALA A 68 4.03 5.86 -11.42
C ALA A 68 2.49 6.05 -11.45
N VAL A 69 1.85 6.10 -10.29
CA VAL A 69 0.42 6.39 -10.17
C VAL A 69 0.23 7.85 -9.78
N GLU A 70 -0.49 8.57 -10.59
CA GLU A 70 -0.88 9.94 -10.32
C GLU A 70 -2.31 9.96 -9.79
N LEU A 71 -2.48 10.51 -8.59
CA LEU A 71 -3.79 10.79 -8.02
C LEU A 71 -4.37 12.02 -8.71
N ILE A 72 -5.62 11.92 -9.16
CA ILE A 72 -6.38 13.00 -9.77
C ILE A 72 -7.52 13.34 -8.82
N GLU A 73 -7.55 14.58 -8.37
CA GLU A 73 -8.59 15.12 -7.51
C GLU A 73 -9.12 16.43 -8.07
N PRO A 74 -10.41 16.75 -7.86
CA PRO A 74 -10.95 18.07 -8.21
C PRO A 74 -10.29 19.19 -7.39
N SER A 75 -10.30 20.40 -7.93
CA SER A 75 -9.60 21.56 -7.32
C SER A 75 -10.20 22.05 -5.99
N ASP A 76 -11.37 21.56 -5.62
CA ASP A 76 -12.03 21.86 -4.35
C ASP A 76 -11.57 20.93 -3.21
N ILE A 77 -10.81 19.90 -3.50
CA ILE A 77 -10.07 19.12 -2.49
C ILE A 77 -8.69 19.75 -2.32
N LYS A 78 -8.46 20.35 -1.17
CA LYS A 78 -7.20 21.02 -0.84
C LYS A 78 -6.48 20.24 0.26
N ARG A 79 -5.16 20.06 0.10
CA ARG A 79 -4.31 19.32 1.05
C ARG A 79 -3.11 20.14 1.44
N TRP A 80 -2.79 20.17 2.73
CA TRP A 80 -1.54 20.75 3.23
C TRP A 80 -1.12 20.11 4.54
N THR A 81 0.08 20.41 4.97
CA THR A 81 0.63 19.96 6.25
C THR A 81 1.11 21.14 7.09
N GLU A 82 1.02 21.00 8.40
CA GLU A 82 1.44 21.98 9.39
C GLU A 82 2.33 21.29 10.44
N PRO A 83 3.50 21.83 10.81
CA PRO A 83 4.24 21.30 11.93
C PRO A 83 3.47 21.57 13.24
N VAL A 84 3.29 20.56 14.07
CA VAL A 84 2.79 20.71 15.45
C VAL A 84 3.95 20.96 16.40
N ASP A 85 5.02 20.19 16.25
CA ASP A 85 6.32 20.33 16.91
C ASP A 85 7.42 19.61 16.11
N GLU A 86 8.57 19.37 16.71
CA GLU A 86 9.72 18.71 16.06
C GLU A 86 9.45 17.28 15.62
N MET A 87 8.50 16.58 16.25
CA MET A 87 8.19 15.18 16.01
C MET A 87 6.85 14.97 15.32
N ARG A 88 5.93 15.93 15.43
CA ARG A 88 4.52 15.76 14.99
C ARG A 88 4.18 16.68 13.84
N THR A 89 3.45 16.11 12.87
CA THR A 89 2.93 16.82 11.72
C THR A 89 1.41 16.66 11.68
N ARG A 90 0.70 17.78 11.55
CA ARG A 90 -0.73 17.80 11.24
C ARG A 90 -0.90 17.77 9.73
N HIS A 91 -1.73 16.86 9.26
CA HIS A 91 -2.17 16.78 7.89
C HIS A 91 -3.61 17.30 7.82
N VAL A 92 -3.92 18.11 6.84
CA VAL A 92 -5.24 18.72 6.67
C VAL A 92 -5.76 18.45 5.27
N VAL A 93 -7.03 18.05 5.19
CA VAL A 93 -7.77 17.94 3.93
C VAL A 93 -9.05 18.74 4.06
N GLN A 94 -9.23 19.73 3.18
CA GLN A 94 -10.42 20.56 3.08
C GLN A 94 -11.19 20.20 1.81
N THR A 95 -12.51 20.05 1.94
CA THR A 95 -13.45 19.77 0.85
C THR A 95 -14.69 20.65 1.00
N PRO A 96 -15.62 20.68 0.02
CA PRO A 96 -16.92 21.31 0.19
C PRO A 96 -17.80 20.73 1.32
N GLN A 97 -17.52 19.48 1.75
CA GLN A 97 -18.27 18.82 2.81
C GLN A 97 -17.74 19.15 4.22
N GLY A 98 -16.49 19.64 4.30
CA GLY A 98 -15.85 19.96 5.57
C GLY A 98 -14.34 19.81 5.52
N THR A 99 -13.73 19.77 6.71
CA THR A 99 -12.28 19.65 6.87
C THR A 99 -11.96 18.56 7.87
N ILE A 100 -11.15 17.58 7.45
CA ILE A 100 -10.62 16.53 8.32
C ILE A 100 -9.12 16.71 8.54
N THR A 101 -8.66 16.25 9.70
CA THR A 101 -7.24 16.35 10.06
C THR A 101 -6.72 15.05 10.65
N ALA A 102 -5.47 14.74 10.37
CA ALA A 102 -4.74 13.67 11.04
C ALA A 102 -3.45 14.21 11.64
N ILE A 103 -2.93 13.56 12.68
CA ILE A 103 -1.62 13.87 13.25
C ILE A 103 -0.76 12.63 13.19
N THR A 104 0.38 12.75 12.51
CA THR A 104 1.43 11.74 12.55
C THR A 104 2.57 12.17 13.47
N ARG A 105 3.21 11.18 14.08
CA ARG A 105 4.42 11.35 14.86
C ARG A 105 5.53 10.49 14.33
N ARG A 106 6.71 11.08 14.11
CA ARG A 106 7.92 10.36 13.74
C ARG A 106 8.44 9.53 14.91
N ASN A 107 8.93 8.33 14.59
CA ASN A 107 9.63 7.53 15.58
C ASN A 107 11.02 8.14 15.86
N SER A 108 11.45 8.11 17.12
CA SER A 108 12.78 8.62 17.50
C SER A 108 13.93 7.64 17.20
N SER A 109 13.64 6.36 17.00
CA SER A 109 14.64 5.30 16.86
C SER A 109 14.73 4.68 15.46
N ASN A 110 13.74 4.95 14.59
CA ASN A 110 13.71 4.46 13.21
C ASN A 110 12.98 5.45 12.30
N TYR A 111 13.01 5.21 10.99
CA TYR A 111 12.40 6.09 9.98
C TYR A 111 10.86 6.06 9.97
N GLY A 112 10.20 5.21 10.76
CA GLY A 112 8.76 5.03 10.75
C GLY A 112 7.99 6.18 11.37
N GLU A 113 6.75 6.32 10.94
CA GLU A 113 5.76 7.22 11.51
C GLU A 113 4.52 6.45 11.93
N TYR A 114 3.78 6.98 12.89
CA TYR A 114 2.50 6.42 13.32
C TYR A 114 1.48 7.53 13.56
N PHE A 115 0.19 7.19 13.42
CA PHE A 115 -0.89 8.13 13.71
C PHE A 115 -1.09 8.29 15.22
N GLU A 116 -1.09 9.52 15.71
CA GLU A 116 -1.59 9.90 17.03
C GLU A 116 -3.06 10.34 16.97
N LYS A 117 -3.48 10.95 15.85
CA LYS A 117 -4.86 11.25 15.50
C LYS A 117 -5.13 10.71 14.09
N TRP A 118 -6.20 9.94 13.96
CA TRP A 118 -6.65 9.41 12.67
C TRP A 118 -7.50 10.45 11.93
N TRP A 119 -7.74 10.22 10.66
CA TRP A 119 -8.48 11.13 9.79
C TRP A 119 -9.94 11.29 10.18
N VAL A 120 -10.58 10.22 10.64
CA VAL A 120 -12.01 10.13 10.89
C VAL A 120 -12.23 9.70 12.34
N GLU A 121 -12.93 10.53 13.12
CA GLU A 121 -13.26 10.28 14.52
C GLU A 121 -14.79 10.14 14.72
N ASP A 122 -15.59 10.69 13.83
CA ASP A 122 -17.06 10.68 13.89
C ASP A 122 -17.72 10.56 12.50
N GLN A 123 -19.03 10.68 12.45
CA GLN A 123 -19.80 10.60 11.22
C GLN A 123 -19.59 11.79 10.29
N GLU A 124 -19.38 12.99 10.82
CA GLU A 124 -19.14 14.19 10.00
C GLU A 124 -17.79 14.08 9.25
N ASP A 125 -16.76 13.63 9.95
CA ASP A 125 -15.46 13.32 9.35
C ASP A 125 -15.58 12.21 8.29
N LEU A 126 -16.42 11.18 8.55
CA LEU A 126 -16.66 10.09 7.60
C LEU A 126 -17.30 10.59 6.30
N GLU A 127 -18.24 11.55 6.38
CA GLU A 127 -18.86 12.16 5.20
C GLU A 127 -17.84 12.91 4.33
N VAL A 128 -16.90 13.61 4.97
CA VAL A 128 -15.77 14.26 4.26
C VAL A 128 -14.89 13.21 3.60
N GLN A 129 -14.56 12.11 4.30
CA GLN A 129 -13.76 11.02 3.74
C GLN A 129 -14.48 10.34 2.56
N MET A 130 -15.79 10.12 2.66
CA MET A 130 -16.59 9.59 1.54
C MET A 130 -16.56 10.51 0.32
N TYR A 131 -16.65 11.83 0.51
CA TYR A 131 -16.52 12.79 -0.57
C TYR A 131 -15.16 12.67 -1.28
N ILE A 132 -14.07 12.57 -0.52
CA ILE A 132 -12.72 12.39 -1.06
C ILE A 132 -12.65 11.12 -1.90
N GLU A 133 -13.06 9.98 -1.36
CA GLU A 133 -13.01 8.68 -2.05
C GLU A 133 -13.87 8.65 -3.32
N ALA A 134 -15.04 9.29 -3.28
CA ALA A 134 -15.94 9.36 -4.43
C ALA A 134 -15.36 10.17 -5.61
N ASN A 135 -14.51 11.16 -5.32
CA ASN A 135 -14.01 12.11 -6.29
C ASN A 135 -12.54 11.90 -6.70
N GLN A 136 -11.90 10.87 -6.18
CA GLN A 136 -10.54 10.49 -6.61
C GLN A 136 -10.56 9.66 -7.88
N ASP A 137 -9.59 9.89 -8.77
CA ASP A 137 -9.30 9.06 -9.93
C ASP A 137 -7.78 8.87 -10.06
N TYR A 138 -7.35 8.01 -10.96
CA TYR A 138 -5.96 7.60 -11.08
C TYR A 138 -5.49 7.57 -12.52
N ARG A 139 -4.28 8.03 -12.75
CA ARG A 139 -3.62 7.97 -14.05
C ARG A 139 -2.25 7.30 -13.93
N PHE A 140 -1.96 6.39 -14.87
CA PHE A 140 -0.64 5.83 -15.02
C PHE A 140 0.28 6.78 -15.76
N SER A 141 1.48 7.01 -15.22
CA SER A 141 2.56 7.78 -15.86
C SER A 141 3.68 6.85 -16.31
N GLN A 142 3.80 6.66 -17.62
CA GLN A 142 4.89 5.89 -18.22
C GLN A 142 6.26 6.50 -17.92
N GLU A 143 6.38 7.83 -17.92
CA GLU A 143 7.62 8.55 -17.61
C GLU A 143 8.13 8.20 -16.21
N LYS A 144 7.27 8.30 -15.20
CA LYS A 144 7.60 7.96 -13.81
C LYS A 144 7.91 6.47 -13.64
N TYR A 145 7.20 5.59 -14.36
CA TYR A 145 7.52 4.16 -14.39
C TYR A 145 8.93 3.93 -14.92
N ASP A 146 9.29 4.57 -16.04
CA ASP A 146 10.60 4.44 -16.67
C ASP A 146 11.73 5.02 -15.78
N GLU A 147 11.45 6.03 -14.96
CA GLU A 147 12.39 6.53 -13.95
C GLU A 147 12.69 5.46 -12.89
N VAL A 148 11.66 4.83 -12.34
CA VAL A 148 11.83 3.72 -11.37
C VAL A 148 12.54 2.53 -12.01
N TYR A 149 12.19 2.19 -13.25
CA TYR A 149 12.85 1.11 -13.99
C TYR A 149 14.34 1.40 -14.22
N ARG A 150 14.70 2.64 -14.58
CA ARG A 150 16.12 3.03 -14.73
C ARG A 150 16.88 2.94 -13.41
N LEU A 151 16.25 3.27 -12.29
CA LEU A 151 16.85 3.18 -10.97
C LEU A 151 17.13 1.73 -10.57
N TRP A 152 16.17 0.83 -10.76
CA TRP A 152 16.25 -0.55 -10.28
C TRP A 152 16.77 -1.56 -11.32
N GLY A 153 16.57 -1.30 -12.60
CA GLY A 153 16.99 -2.19 -13.70
C GLY A 153 16.30 -3.55 -13.68
N GLU A 154 16.96 -4.56 -14.23
CA GLU A 154 16.39 -5.91 -14.45
C GLU A 154 16.63 -6.89 -13.28
N ASN A 155 17.02 -6.41 -12.11
CA ASN A 155 17.31 -7.28 -10.96
C ASN A 155 16.09 -7.59 -10.09
N GLY A 156 14.88 -7.32 -10.56
CA GLY A 156 13.63 -7.63 -9.88
C GLY A 156 12.42 -7.22 -10.71
N LEU A 157 11.28 -7.88 -10.48
CA LEU A 157 10.03 -7.52 -11.11
C LEU A 157 9.34 -6.41 -10.31
N GLY A 158 8.97 -5.34 -11.00
CA GLY A 158 8.19 -4.25 -10.41
C GLY A 158 6.78 -4.68 -10.05
N SER A 159 6.36 -4.36 -8.84
CA SER A 159 4.98 -4.57 -8.38
C SER A 159 4.34 -3.25 -7.98
N ILE A 160 3.04 -3.14 -8.23
CA ILE A 160 2.24 -2.05 -7.72
C ILE A 160 1.55 -2.50 -6.43
N TYR A 161 1.60 -1.68 -5.39
CA TYR A 161 0.82 -1.89 -4.18
C TYR A 161 -0.58 -1.37 -4.40
N PHE A 162 -1.53 -2.28 -4.27
CA PHE A 162 -2.95 -1.97 -4.29
C PHE A 162 -3.41 -1.49 -2.91
N PRO A 163 -4.37 -0.57 -2.82
CA PRO A 163 -4.98 -0.19 -1.55
C PRO A 163 -5.50 -1.41 -0.77
N ARG A 164 -5.52 -1.31 0.56
CA ARG A 164 -6.06 -2.37 1.42
C ARG A 164 -7.53 -2.64 1.13
N THR A 165 -8.03 -3.81 1.55
CA THR A 165 -9.48 -4.07 1.54
C THR A 165 -10.22 -3.01 2.36
N THR A 166 -11.51 -2.84 2.08
CA THR A 166 -12.30 -1.76 2.66
C THR A 166 -12.22 -1.70 4.18
N VAL A 167 -12.37 -2.85 4.88
CA VAL A 167 -12.26 -2.91 6.34
C VAL A 167 -10.81 -2.72 6.82
N GLN A 168 -9.83 -3.20 6.07
CA GLN A 168 -8.42 -2.97 6.43
C GLN A 168 -8.01 -1.50 6.21
N SER A 169 -8.56 -0.83 5.19
CA SER A 169 -8.40 0.61 5.01
C SER A 169 -9.06 1.39 6.15
N LEU A 170 -10.24 0.97 6.62
CA LEU A 170 -10.88 1.57 7.79
C LEU A 170 -9.95 1.54 9.01
N TYR A 171 -9.32 0.39 9.26
CA TYR A 171 -8.45 0.17 10.41
C TYR A 171 -7.06 0.82 10.29
N HIS A 172 -6.48 0.85 9.11
CA HIS A 172 -5.06 1.22 8.96
C HIS A 172 -4.83 2.54 8.22
N ASP A 173 -5.87 3.08 7.58
CA ASP A 173 -5.73 4.30 6.79
C ASP A 173 -6.71 5.40 7.22
N THR A 174 -7.80 5.07 7.96
CA THR A 174 -8.91 5.99 8.18
C THR A 174 -9.19 6.29 9.66
N MET A 175 -9.56 5.29 10.48
CA MET A 175 -10.03 5.45 11.86
C MET A 175 -9.12 4.81 12.92
N GLY A 176 -8.12 4.02 12.53
CA GLY A 176 -7.43 3.12 13.45
C GLY A 176 -8.25 1.87 13.77
N ILE A 177 -7.64 0.89 14.41
CA ILE A 177 -8.29 -0.40 14.71
C ILE A 177 -9.44 -0.17 15.70
N GLU A 178 -9.19 0.54 16.80
CA GLU A 178 -10.18 0.77 17.86
C GLU A 178 -11.37 1.59 17.33
N GLY A 179 -11.12 2.74 16.69
CA GLY A 179 -12.14 3.58 16.07
C GLY A 179 -12.96 2.83 15.02
N GLY A 180 -12.29 2.07 14.16
CA GLY A 180 -12.96 1.28 13.12
C GLY A 180 -13.83 0.16 13.67
N VAL A 181 -13.43 -0.50 14.77
CA VAL A 181 -14.27 -1.51 15.44
C VAL A 181 -15.52 -0.87 16.05
N TYR A 182 -15.38 0.26 16.76
CA TYR A 182 -16.54 0.97 17.29
C TYR A 182 -17.46 1.48 16.18
N ALA A 183 -16.90 2.04 15.11
CA ALA A 183 -17.70 2.52 13.99
C ALA A 183 -18.53 1.42 13.31
N LEU A 184 -17.99 0.21 13.18
CA LEU A 184 -18.73 -0.95 12.67
C LEU A 184 -19.92 -1.35 13.56
N MET A 185 -19.87 -1.02 14.87
CA MET A 185 -20.93 -1.33 15.83
C MET A 185 -21.95 -0.19 15.96
N ASP A 186 -21.48 1.06 16.00
CA ASP A 186 -22.26 2.23 16.35
C ASP A 186 -22.91 2.90 15.14
N MET A 187 -22.29 2.81 13.95
CA MET A 187 -22.79 3.40 12.71
C MET A 187 -22.64 2.45 11.49
N PRO A 188 -23.15 1.21 11.58
CA PRO A 188 -22.95 0.17 10.56
C PRO A 188 -23.41 0.58 9.17
N ASP A 189 -24.53 1.28 9.05
CA ASP A 189 -25.08 1.70 7.74
C ASP A 189 -24.19 2.72 7.05
N ALA A 190 -23.64 3.68 7.81
CA ALA A 190 -22.71 4.67 7.28
C ALA A 190 -21.38 4.02 6.84
N ILE A 191 -20.88 3.05 7.61
CA ILE A 191 -19.68 2.31 7.26
C ILE A 191 -19.90 1.41 6.03
N GLU A 192 -21.06 0.79 5.88
CA GLU A 192 -21.35 0.00 4.67
C GLU A 192 -21.47 0.90 3.42
N GLU A 193 -22.01 2.11 3.55
CA GLU A 193 -22.00 3.07 2.45
C GLU A 193 -20.58 3.55 2.12
N TYR A 194 -19.76 3.85 3.12
CA TYR A 194 -18.33 4.14 2.92
C TYR A 194 -17.61 3.01 2.19
N PHE A 195 -17.87 1.74 2.55
CA PHE A 195 -17.25 0.60 1.88
C PHE A 195 -17.63 0.49 0.41
N LYS A 196 -18.87 0.79 0.03
CA LYS A 196 -19.30 0.82 -1.38
C LYS A 196 -18.56 1.91 -2.17
N ILE A 197 -18.45 3.11 -1.58
CA ILE A 197 -17.73 4.23 -2.19
C ILE A 197 -16.25 3.89 -2.33
N LYS A 198 -15.65 3.32 -1.31
CA LYS A 198 -14.24 2.88 -1.32
C LYS A 198 -14.00 1.79 -2.35
N GLN A 199 -14.90 0.83 -2.49
CA GLN A 199 -14.80 -0.20 -3.51
C GLN A 199 -14.88 0.39 -4.92
N ALA A 200 -15.78 1.33 -5.17
CA ALA A 200 -15.84 2.05 -6.45
C ALA A 200 -14.55 2.83 -6.74
N ASN A 201 -13.90 3.39 -5.72
CA ASN A 201 -12.57 4.00 -5.85
C ASN A 201 -11.52 2.95 -6.24
N HIS A 202 -11.51 1.77 -5.58
CA HIS A 202 -10.63 0.66 -5.94
C HIS A 202 -10.83 0.18 -7.38
N ASP A 203 -12.05 0.18 -7.88
CA ASP A 203 -12.35 -0.19 -9.28
C ASP A 203 -11.74 0.81 -10.28
N ARG A 204 -11.73 2.11 -9.95
CA ARG A 204 -11.01 3.12 -10.75
C ARG A 204 -9.50 2.87 -10.76
N PHE A 205 -8.93 2.52 -9.61
CA PHE A 205 -7.51 2.16 -9.52
C PHE A 205 -7.19 0.90 -10.36
N ILE A 206 -8.02 -0.14 -10.29
CA ILE A 206 -7.87 -1.36 -11.11
C ILE A 206 -7.96 -1.02 -12.62
N ASN A 207 -8.89 -0.17 -13.01
CA ASN A 207 -9.03 0.25 -14.40
C ASN A 207 -7.79 0.99 -14.91
N MET A 208 -7.16 1.80 -14.07
CA MET A 208 -5.86 2.42 -14.37
C MET A 208 -4.76 1.35 -14.52
N ILE A 209 -4.67 0.37 -13.60
CA ILE A 209 -3.69 -0.74 -13.71
C ILE A 209 -3.88 -1.49 -15.03
N ARG A 210 -5.11 -1.77 -15.44
CA ARG A 210 -5.42 -2.47 -16.71
C ARG A 210 -4.92 -1.73 -17.94
N SER A 211 -4.82 -0.41 -17.89
CA SER A 211 -4.26 0.43 -18.95
C SER A 211 -2.74 0.62 -18.86
N SER A 212 -2.11 0.12 -17.81
CA SER A 212 -0.68 0.26 -17.54
C SER A 212 0.14 -0.94 -18.04
N CYS A 213 1.46 -0.88 -17.83
CA CYS A 213 2.38 -1.98 -18.11
C CYS A 213 2.63 -2.90 -16.90
N PHE A 214 1.95 -2.70 -15.77
CA PHE A 214 2.11 -3.56 -14.61
C PHE A 214 1.63 -4.98 -14.88
N GLU A 215 2.43 -5.94 -14.45
CA GLU A 215 2.13 -7.38 -14.53
C GLU A 215 1.81 -7.97 -13.14
N TRP A 216 2.25 -7.31 -12.07
CA TRP A 216 2.18 -7.83 -10.72
C TRP A 216 1.54 -6.82 -9.76
N ILE A 217 0.47 -7.27 -9.11
CA ILE A 217 -0.26 -6.51 -8.10
C ILE A 217 0.00 -7.11 -6.73
N ASN A 218 0.40 -6.29 -5.78
CA ASN A 218 0.60 -6.68 -4.40
C ASN A 218 -0.56 -6.15 -3.54
N PHE A 219 -1.38 -7.04 -3.00
CA PHE A 219 -2.41 -6.70 -2.03
C PHE A 219 -1.80 -6.68 -0.63
N GLY A 220 -1.69 -5.47 -0.05
CA GLY A 220 -0.99 -5.20 1.19
C GLY A 220 -1.81 -5.37 2.46
N ASP A 221 -2.77 -6.29 2.50
CA ASP A 221 -3.62 -6.49 3.69
C ASP A 221 -2.84 -7.15 4.84
N ASN A 222 -3.06 -6.63 6.05
CA ASN A 222 -2.52 -7.17 7.30
C ASN A 222 -3.61 -7.95 8.03
N ILE A 223 -3.96 -9.13 7.53
CA ILE A 223 -5.04 -9.95 8.09
C ILE A 223 -4.52 -10.71 9.31
N HIS A 224 -5.12 -10.42 10.46
CA HIS A 224 -4.80 -11.03 11.74
C HIS A 224 -6.07 -11.31 12.54
N CYS A 225 -6.24 -12.53 13.03
CA CYS A 225 -7.46 -12.96 13.72
C CYS A 225 -7.77 -12.18 15.01
N GLY A 226 -6.76 -11.57 15.65
CA GLY A 226 -6.94 -10.73 16.84
C GLY A 226 -7.62 -9.38 16.58
N THR A 227 -7.58 -8.89 15.34
CA THR A 227 -8.19 -7.60 14.94
C THR A 227 -9.31 -7.79 13.93
N LEU A 228 -9.32 -8.91 13.24
CA LEU A 228 -10.32 -9.25 12.22
C LEU A 228 -10.79 -10.70 12.45
N PRO A 229 -11.82 -10.92 13.29
CA PRO A 229 -12.35 -12.24 13.53
C PRO A 229 -12.96 -12.85 12.25
N PRO A 230 -13.10 -14.19 12.17
CA PRO A 230 -13.59 -14.88 10.98
C PRO A 230 -14.89 -14.33 10.42
N SER A 231 -15.82 -13.90 11.27
CA SER A 231 -17.11 -13.33 10.85
C SER A 231 -16.95 -12.01 10.08
N LEU A 232 -16.04 -11.12 10.48
CA LEU A 232 -15.75 -9.89 9.74
C LEU A 232 -14.95 -10.17 8.47
N PHE A 233 -14.06 -11.16 8.51
CA PHE A 233 -13.35 -11.60 7.33
C PHE A 233 -14.31 -12.13 6.25
N GLU A 234 -15.22 -13.02 6.62
CA GLU A 234 -16.22 -13.58 5.72
C GLU A 234 -17.19 -12.53 5.18
N LYS A 235 -17.56 -11.56 6.03
CA LYS A 235 -18.51 -10.49 5.64
C LYS A 235 -17.89 -9.46 4.73
N TYR A 236 -16.65 -9.01 4.98
CA TYR A 236 -16.08 -7.83 4.32
C TYR A 236 -14.83 -8.12 3.49
N VAL A 237 -13.88 -8.93 4.00
CA VAL A 237 -12.60 -9.12 3.31
C VAL A 237 -12.71 -10.12 2.18
N LEU A 238 -13.38 -11.25 2.40
CA LEU A 238 -13.50 -12.29 1.40
C LEU A 238 -14.22 -11.81 0.12
N PRO A 239 -15.40 -11.16 0.20
CA PRO A 239 -16.09 -10.63 -0.98
C PRO A 239 -15.27 -9.56 -1.72
N ASP A 240 -14.65 -8.62 -0.98
CA ASP A 240 -13.79 -7.58 -1.56
C ASP A 240 -12.57 -8.20 -2.25
N SER A 241 -11.92 -9.20 -1.62
CA SER A 241 -10.78 -9.91 -2.20
C SER A 241 -11.14 -10.68 -3.47
N LEU A 242 -12.30 -11.34 -3.50
CA LEU A 242 -12.80 -12.03 -4.70
C LEU A 242 -13.05 -11.03 -5.83
N HIS A 243 -13.77 -9.94 -5.55
CA HIS A 243 -14.04 -8.87 -6.51
C HIS A 243 -12.75 -8.29 -7.11
N ARG A 244 -11.77 -7.97 -6.27
CA ARG A 244 -10.47 -7.43 -6.71
C ARG A 244 -9.66 -8.40 -7.56
N ASN A 245 -9.78 -9.70 -7.31
CA ASN A 245 -9.09 -10.70 -8.11
C ASN A 245 -9.76 -10.95 -9.47
N GLU A 246 -11.08 -10.84 -9.54
CA GLU A 246 -11.83 -11.07 -10.79
C GLU A 246 -11.64 -9.92 -11.79
N LEU A 247 -11.65 -8.67 -11.33
CA LEU A 247 -11.61 -7.49 -12.20
C LEU A 247 -10.38 -7.42 -13.12
N PRO A 248 -9.14 -7.65 -12.65
CA PRO A 248 -7.97 -7.61 -13.52
C PRO A 248 -7.97 -8.69 -14.58
N HIS A 249 -8.57 -9.85 -14.30
CA HIS A 249 -8.58 -11.02 -15.20
C HIS A 249 -9.60 -10.94 -16.33
N GLN A 250 -10.51 -9.97 -16.33
CA GLN A 250 -11.57 -9.85 -17.34
C GLN A 250 -11.12 -9.43 -18.76
N LYS A 251 -9.86 -9.06 -18.99
CA LYS A 251 -9.33 -8.63 -20.29
C LYS A 251 -7.96 -9.26 -20.57
N ASP A 252 -7.88 -10.47 -21.04
CA ASP A 252 -6.68 -11.12 -21.65
C ASP A 252 -5.29 -10.86 -21.02
N LYS A 253 -5.20 -10.02 -19.99
CA LYS A 253 -4.01 -9.78 -19.17
C LYS A 253 -4.08 -10.62 -17.92
N ARG A 254 -3.10 -11.47 -17.72
CA ARG A 254 -2.94 -12.22 -16.47
C ARG A 254 -2.17 -11.34 -15.50
N TYR A 255 -2.86 -10.81 -14.50
CA TYR A 255 -2.21 -10.19 -13.36
C TYR A 255 -1.94 -11.26 -12.31
N TYR A 256 -0.78 -11.15 -11.68
CA TYR A 256 -0.44 -11.98 -10.54
C TYR A 256 -0.67 -11.19 -9.28
N THR A 257 -1.40 -11.77 -8.35
CA THR A 257 -1.75 -11.12 -7.09
C THR A 257 -1.01 -11.80 -5.95
N PHE A 258 -0.54 -11.03 -5.02
CA PHE A 258 0.11 -11.50 -3.79
C PHE A 258 -0.59 -10.87 -2.59
N ALA A 259 -1.11 -11.69 -1.69
CA ALA A 259 -1.67 -11.23 -0.43
C ALA A 259 -0.68 -11.47 0.71
N HIS A 260 -0.45 -10.46 1.53
CA HIS A 260 0.36 -10.59 2.74
C HIS A 260 -0.55 -10.90 3.92
N TRP A 261 -0.36 -12.06 4.52
CA TRP A 261 -1.10 -12.53 5.69
C TRP A 261 -0.18 -12.55 6.89
N ALA A 262 -0.55 -11.89 7.99
CA ALA A 262 0.13 -12.01 9.26
C ALA A 262 -0.63 -13.04 10.12
N ALA A 263 -0.09 -14.24 10.26
CA ALA A 263 -0.62 -15.23 11.20
C ALA A 263 0.03 -15.05 12.58
N ASP A 264 -0.73 -15.24 13.65
CA ASP A 264 -0.16 -15.38 14.98
C ASP A 264 0.61 -16.71 15.01
N PRO A 265 1.93 -16.71 15.28
CA PRO A 265 2.70 -17.94 15.32
C PRO A 265 2.29 -18.90 16.47
N ARG A 266 1.32 -18.51 17.30
CA ARG A 266 0.77 -19.29 18.42
C ARG A 266 -0.61 -19.87 18.14
N SER A 267 -1.19 -19.67 16.96
CA SER A 267 -2.48 -20.22 16.54
C SER A 267 -2.32 -21.53 15.77
#